data_7abe7bacda740b182a70f48dd0779a06
#
_entry.id   7abe7bacda740b182a70f48dd0779a06
#
_cell.length_a   1.000
_cell.length_b   1.000
_cell.length_c   1.000
_cell.angle_alpha   90.00
_cell.angle_beta   90.00
_cell.angle_gamma   90.00
#
_symmetry.space_group_name_H-M   'P 1'
#
loop_
_entity.id
_entity.type
_entity.pdbx_description
1 polymer ?
#
loop_
_entity_poly.entity_id
_entity_poly.type
_entity_poly.pdbx_seq_one_letter_code
_entity_poly.pdbx_strand_id
1 'polypeptide(L)'
;EFRRVLFRSLGVPTVVAINGIALGGGFEMCMAADYRVMSNTAKVGLPEVKLGIYPGFGGTVRLPRLIGVDNAVEWIASGKENRAEDALKVGAVDAVVAPAKLKEAALDLVKRAISGELDYKAKRQPKLDKLKLNAIEQMMAFETSKAFVAGQAGPNYPAPVEAIKTIQKAANFGRDKAIEVEAAGFVKLAKTSVAQSLVGLFLSDQELKKKAKHHDEIARDVKLAAVLGAGIMGGGIAYQSASKGTPILMKDIREEGIQMGLDEASKLLGKRVEKGRLTPEKMAQALNAIRPTMSYGDFGNVDIVVEAVVENPKVKHAVLAEVEGHVREDAIIASNTSTISISYLAQALKRPENFCGMHFF
;
A
#
# COMPACT_ATOMS: atom_id res chain seq x y z
N GLU A 1 19.86 19.35 3.04
CA GLU A 1 20.44 20.05 1.89
C GLU A 1 21.87 19.60 1.57
N PHE A 2 22.74 19.44 2.57
CA PHE A 2 24.15 19.10 2.41
C PHE A 2 24.39 17.80 1.60
N ARG A 3 23.64 16.72 1.83
CA ARG A 3 23.79 15.45 1.10
C ARG A 3 23.29 15.53 -0.35
N ARG A 4 22.38 16.42 -0.67
CA ARG A 4 21.86 16.61 -2.04
C ARG A 4 22.85 17.34 -2.95
N VAL A 5 23.59 18.27 -2.39
CA VAL A 5 24.60 19.05 -3.12
C VAL A 5 25.74 18.13 -3.56
N LEU A 6 26.15 17.18 -2.72
CA LEU A 6 27.27 16.28 -2.97
C LEU A 6 27.12 15.46 -4.27
N PHE A 7 25.97 14.78 -4.48
CA PHE A 7 25.79 13.91 -5.65
C PHE A 7 25.68 14.71 -6.97
N ARG A 8 25.01 15.84 -6.97
CA ARG A 8 24.75 16.62 -8.19
C ARG A 8 25.93 17.49 -8.62
N SER A 9 26.85 17.80 -7.73
CA SER A 9 28.03 18.65 -7.99
C SER A 9 29.31 17.87 -8.22
N LEU A 10 29.25 16.53 -8.19
CA LEU A 10 30.39 15.69 -8.50
C LEU A 10 30.79 15.86 -9.95
N GLY A 11 32.07 16.14 -10.19
CA GLY A 11 32.66 16.22 -11.53
C GLY A 11 32.84 14.85 -12.21
N VAL A 12 32.31 13.78 -11.61
CA VAL A 12 32.40 12.39 -12.03
C VAL A 12 31.00 11.81 -12.28
N PRO A 13 30.85 10.76 -13.11
CA PRO A 13 29.58 10.09 -13.31
C PRO A 13 29.09 9.40 -12.03
N THR A 14 27.78 9.39 -11.85
CA THR A 14 27.11 8.78 -10.71
C THR A 14 26.07 7.76 -11.15
N VAL A 15 26.08 6.58 -10.51
CA VAL A 15 25.12 5.50 -10.77
C VAL A 15 24.49 5.05 -9.46
N VAL A 16 23.18 4.86 -9.45
CA VAL A 16 22.44 4.29 -8.32
C VAL A 16 21.98 2.88 -8.67
N ALA A 17 22.20 1.95 -7.74
CA ALA A 17 21.70 0.58 -7.77
C ALA A 17 20.50 0.44 -6.81
N ILE A 18 19.30 0.28 -7.35
CA ILE A 18 18.04 0.19 -6.58
C ILE A 18 17.74 -1.29 -6.34
N ASN A 19 18.03 -1.81 -5.15
CA ASN A 19 17.89 -3.23 -4.83
C ASN A 19 16.59 -3.61 -4.11
N GLY A 20 15.75 -2.62 -3.76
CA GLY A 20 14.52 -2.82 -3.01
C GLY A 20 13.55 -1.67 -3.21
N ILE A 21 12.80 -1.34 -2.17
CA ILE A 21 11.80 -0.27 -2.22
C ILE A 21 12.49 1.09 -2.03
N ALA A 22 12.40 1.96 -3.04
CA ALA A 22 12.85 3.35 -2.98
C ALA A 22 11.65 4.27 -3.21
N LEU A 23 11.08 4.79 -2.13
CA LEU A 23 9.90 5.65 -2.16
C LEU A 23 10.22 7.05 -1.60
N GLY A 24 9.45 8.04 -2.05
CA GLY A 24 9.56 9.41 -1.56
C GLY A 24 10.96 9.95 -1.71
N GLY A 25 11.51 10.53 -0.63
CA GLY A 25 12.86 11.06 -0.59
C GLY A 25 13.95 10.07 -1.03
N GLY A 26 13.75 8.75 -0.84
CA GLY A 26 14.65 7.71 -1.34
C GLY A 26 14.70 7.69 -2.87
N PHE A 27 13.57 7.76 -3.53
CA PHE A 27 13.54 7.83 -5.00
C PHE A 27 14.00 9.19 -5.52
N GLU A 28 13.69 10.28 -4.79
CA GLU A 28 14.20 11.62 -5.13
C GLU A 28 15.74 11.68 -5.13
N MET A 29 16.39 10.96 -4.20
CA MET A 29 17.84 10.78 -4.22
C MET A 29 18.30 9.95 -5.43
N CYS A 30 17.61 8.85 -5.76
CA CYS A 30 17.94 8.06 -6.93
C CYS A 30 17.89 8.89 -8.23
N MET A 31 16.89 9.76 -8.37
CA MET A 31 16.77 10.66 -9.51
C MET A 31 17.88 11.71 -9.62
N ALA A 32 18.60 11.99 -8.53
CA ALA A 32 19.73 12.93 -8.56
C ALA A 32 20.95 12.37 -9.30
N ALA A 33 21.17 11.05 -9.31
CA ALA A 33 22.24 10.39 -10.03
C ALA A 33 22.07 10.44 -11.56
N ASP A 34 23.15 10.26 -12.31
CA ASP A 34 23.12 10.30 -13.76
C ASP A 34 22.41 9.07 -14.32
N TYR A 35 22.75 7.89 -13.82
CA TYR A 35 22.14 6.61 -14.22
C TYR A 35 21.55 5.86 -13.02
N ARG A 36 20.56 5.01 -13.31
CA ARG A 36 19.82 4.19 -12.33
C ARG A 36 19.67 2.78 -12.87
N VAL A 37 20.20 1.79 -12.14
CA VAL A 37 19.93 0.37 -12.38
C VAL A 37 19.02 -0.13 -11.29
N MET A 38 18.03 -0.92 -11.64
CA MET A 38 17.01 -1.38 -10.70
C MET A 38 16.90 -2.90 -10.72
N SER A 39 16.75 -3.51 -9.55
CA SER A 39 16.36 -4.91 -9.45
C SER A 39 14.95 -5.12 -9.97
N ASN A 40 14.69 -6.23 -10.68
CA ASN A 40 13.34 -6.59 -11.13
C ASN A 40 12.34 -6.85 -9.98
N THR A 41 12.83 -7.03 -8.75
CA THR A 41 12.00 -7.17 -7.54
C THR A 41 11.77 -5.87 -6.81
N ALA A 42 12.46 -4.79 -7.20
CA ALA A 42 12.39 -3.49 -6.55
C ALA A 42 11.15 -2.70 -6.99
N LYS A 43 10.86 -1.63 -6.23
CA LYS A 43 9.79 -0.68 -6.54
C LYS A 43 10.26 0.75 -6.29
N VAL A 44 9.73 1.68 -7.08
CA VAL A 44 9.98 3.11 -6.94
C VAL A 44 8.67 3.90 -6.95
N GLY A 45 8.65 5.09 -6.35
CA GLY A 45 7.46 5.94 -6.37
C GLY A 45 7.59 7.17 -5.49
N LEU A 46 6.61 8.04 -5.60
CA LEU A 46 6.51 9.29 -4.84
C LEU A 46 5.14 9.34 -4.13
N PRO A 47 4.97 8.65 -2.98
CA PRO A 47 3.67 8.48 -2.33
C PRO A 47 3.26 9.64 -1.41
N GLU A 48 3.99 10.76 -1.42
CA GLU A 48 3.83 11.88 -0.49
C GLU A 48 2.42 12.46 -0.48
N VAL A 49 1.70 12.40 -1.60
CA VAL A 49 0.30 12.86 -1.66
C VAL A 49 -0.60 12.10 -0.70
N LYS A 50 -0.31 10.84 -0.37
CA LYS A 50 -1.04 10.06 0.63
C LYS A 50 -0.91 10.61 2.05
N LEU A 51 0.06 11.48 2.27
CA LEU A 51 0.27 12.21 3.52
C LEU A 51 -0.23 13.67 3.45
N GLY A 52 -0.97 14.04 2.39
CA GLY A 52 -1.46 15.39 2.19
C GLY A 52 -0.39 16.43 1.82
N ILE A 53 0.79 15.97 1.42
CA ILE A 53 1.90 16.77 0.91
C ILE A 53 2.29 16.28 -0.49
N TYR A 54 3.28 16.89 -1.13
CA TYR A 54 3.87 16.37 -2.36
C TYR A 54 5.40 16.21 -2.22
N PRO A 55 6.11 15.57 -3.18
CA PRO A 55 7.56 15.40 -3.10
C PRO A 55 8.29 16.73 -2.93
N GLY A 56 9.00 16.91 -1.84
CA GLY A 56 9.64 18.18 -1.45
C GLY A 56 11.17 18.16 -1.50
N PHE A 57 11.76 17.07 -2.02
CA PHE A 57 13.21 16.93 -2.19
C PHE A 57 13.65 16.98 -3.66
N GLY A 58 12.91 17.68 -4.51
CA GLY A 58 13.15 17.84 -5.94
C GLY A 58 12.40 16.82 -6.79
N GLY A 59 11.42 16.10 -6.25
CA GLY A 59 10.65 15.12 -6.98
C GLY A 59 9.74 15.76 -8.02
N THR A 60 9.04 16.86 -7.68
CA THR A 60 8.23 17.63 -8.63
C THR A 60 9.07 18.33 -9.70
N VAL A 61 10.38 18.48 -9.45
CA VAL A 61 11.33 19.08 -10.39
C VAL A 61 12.02 18.05 -11.27
N ARG A 62 12.53 16.95 -10.66
CA ARG A 62 13.32 15.95 -11.39
C ARG A 62 12.47 14.97 -12.19
N LEU A 63 11.36 14.52 -11.63
CA LEU A 63 10.57 13.48 -12.29
C LEU A 63 10.02 13.94 -13.66
N PRO A 64 9.41 15.16 -13.80
CA PRO A 64 8.96 15.62 -15.11
C PRO A 64 10.08 15.79 -16.14
N ARG A 65 11.31 16.06 -15.70
CA ARG A 65 12.50 16.16 -16.55
C ARG A 65 13.08 14.81 -16.95
N LEU A 66 12.71 13.77 -16.21
CA LEU A 66 13.21 12.41 -16.42
C LEU A 66 12.26 11.57 -17.28
N ILE A 67 10.95 11.60 -16.99
CA ILE A 67 9.95 10.73 -17.63
C ILE A 67 8.86 11.48 -18.41
N GLY A 68 9.01 12.78 -18.58
CA GLY A 68 7.98 13.65 -19.19
C GLY A 68 6.90 14.06 -18.19
N VAL A 69 6.14 15.10 -18.56
CA VAL A 69 5.16 15.74 -17.65
C VAL A 69 3.98 14.82 -17.38
N ASP A 70 3.44 14.15 -18.40
CA ASP A 70 2.23 13.32 -18.25
C ASP A 70 2.45 12.15 -17.28
N ASN A 71 3.53 11.39 -17.50
CA ASN A 71 3.91 10.30 -16.59
C ASN A 71 4.23 10.83 -15.19
N ALA A 72 4.91 11.95 -15.08
CA ALA A 72 5.28 12.52 -13.77
C ALA A 72 4.05 12.99 -12.99
N VAL A 73 3.09 13.61 -13.65
CA VAL A 73 1.82 14.02 -13.04
C VAL A 73 1.04 12.80 -12.55
N GLU A 74 0.92 11.76 -13.37
CA GLU A 74 0.26 10.52 -12.97
C GLU A 74 0.93 9.91 -11.73
N TRP A 75 2.25 9.77 -11.75
CA TRP A 75 2.98 9.13 -10.64
C TRP A 75 2.88 9.93 -9.34
N ILE A 76 3.05 11.26 -9.42
CA ILE A 76 3.00 12.13 -8.25
C ILE A 76 1.57 12.27 -7.73
N ALA A 77 0.59 12.52 -8.58
CA ALA A 77 -0.79 12.75 -8.16
C ALA A 77 -1.48 11.47 -7.63
N SER A 78 -1.12 10.29 -8.16
CA SER A 78 -1.64 9.01 -7.67
C SER A 78 -0.90 8.49 -6.43
N GLY A 79 0.36 8.86 -6.24
CA GLY A 79 1.21 8.32 -5.18
C GLY A 79 1.41 6.81 -5.27
N LYS A 80 1.33 6.23 -6.46
CA LYS A 80 1.50 4.78 -6.68
C LYS A 80 2.95 4.35 -6.55
N GLU A 81 3.13 3.09 -6.15
CA GLU A 81 4.38 2.37 -6.29
C GLU A 81 4.44 1.74 -7.69
N ASN A 82 5.54 1.93 -8.39
CA ASN A 82 5.75 1.42 -9.73
C ASN A 82 6.79 0.30 -9.71
N ARG A 83 6.52 -0.77 -10.46
CA ARG A 83 7.43 -1.91 -10.60
C ARG A 83 8.57 -1.56 -11.55
N ALA A 84 9.60 -2.40 -11.55
CA ALA A 84 10.80 -2.19 -12.35
C ALA A 84 10.51 -2.08 -13.85
N GLU A 85 9.59 -2.89 -14.39
CA GLU A 85 9.19 -2.87 -15.79
C GLU A 85 8.51 -1.55 -16.18
N ASP A 86 7.60 -1.05 -15.32
CA ASP A 86 6.92 0.22 -15.52
C ASP A 86 7.91 1.39 -15.45
N ALA A 87 8.86 1.32 -14.51
CA ALA A 87 9.90 2.33 -14.36
C ALA A 87 10.85 2.38 -15.57
N LEU A 88 11.19 1.22 -16.12
CA LEU A 88 12.00 1.13 -17.36
C LEU A 88 11.25 1.69 -18.57
N LYS A 89 9.97 1.31 -18.71
CA LYS A 89 9.11 1.72 -19.84
C LYS A 89 9.02 3.24 -19.99
N VAL A 90 8.92 3.96 -18.88
CA VAL A 90 8.83 5.43 -18.88
C VAL A 90 10.18 6.14 -18.78
N GLY A 91 11.29 5.40 -18.67
CA GLY A 91 12.63 5.98 -18.55
C GLY A 91 13.01 6.47 -17.15
N ALA A 92 12.24 6.09 -16.12
CA ALA A 92 12.57 6.41 -14.74
C ALA A 92 13.86 5.71 -14.26
N VAL A 93 14.18 4.57 -14.84
CA VAL A 93 15.46 3.83 -14.67
C VAL A 93 16.06 3.49 -16.03
N ASP A 94 17.36 3.29 -16.07
CA ASP A 94 18.13 3.07 -17.30
C ASP A 94 18.30 1.57 -17.63
N ALA A 95 18.23 0.71 -16.59
CA ALA A 95 18.28 -0.75 -16.76
C ALA A 95 17.57 -1.48 -15.63
N VAL A 96 17.05 -2.68 -15.94
CA VAL A 96 16.46 -3.61 -14.98
C VAL A 96 17.18 -4.95 -15.08
N VAL A 97 17.60 -5.50 -13.94
CA VAL A 97 18.36 -6.76 -13.86
C VAL A 97 17.89 -7.61 -12.69
N ALA A 98 18.27 -8.89 -12.67
CA ALA A 98 18.07 -9.74 -11.50
C ALA A 98 18.87 -9.23 -10.29
N PRO A 99 18.42 -9.44 -9.03
CA PRO A 99 19.09 -8.94 -7.82
C PRO A 99 20.58 -9.29 -7.76
N ALA A 100 20.96 -10.52 -8.13
CA ALA A 100 22.33 -10.99 -8.11
C ALA A 100 23.26 -10.25 -9.10
N LYS A 101 22.70 -9.65 -10.16
CA LYS A 101 23.44 -8.90 -11.19
C LYS A 101 23.47 -7.40 -10.97
N LEU A 102 22.78 -6.89 -9.96
CA LEU A 102 22.56 -5.46 -9.77
C LEU A 102 23.87 -4.68 -9.59
N LYS A 103 24.77 -5.18 -8.76
CA LYS A 103 26.08 -4.55 -8.50
C LYS A 103 26.96 -4.55 -9.75
N GLU A 104 27.01 -5.67 -10.46
CA GLU A 104 27.78 -5.81 -11.70
C GLU A 104 27.31 -4.83 -12.78
N ALA A 105 26.00 -4.75 -13.01
CA ALA A 105 25.39 -3.84 -13.99
C ALA A 105 25.61 -2.35 -13.63
N ALA A 106 25.54 -2.00 -12.34
CA ALA A 106 25.84 -0.64 -11.91
C ALA A 106 27.31 -0.25 -12.13
N LEU A 107 28.25 -1.18 -11.83
CA LEU A 107 29.68 -0.97 -12.07
C LEU A 107 30.01 -0.89 -13.57
N ASP A 108 29.31 -1.66 -14.41
CA ASP A 108 29.46 -1.57 -15.86
C ASP A 108 29.07 -0.17 -16.37
N LEU A 109 27.92 0.35 -15.98
CA LEU A 109 27.51 1.72 -16.33
C LEU A 109 28.52 2.78 -15.86
N VAL A 110 29.09 2.63 -14.68
CA VAL A 110 30.16 3.53 -14.20
C VAL A 110 31.36 3.49 -15.13
N LYS A 111 31.85 2.29 -15.47
CA LYS A 111 33.02 2.10 -16.36
C LYS A 111 32.79 2.71 -17.73
N ARG A 112 31.61 2.47 -18.33
CA ARG A 112 31.24 3.01 -19.64
C ARG A 112 31.07 4.53 -19.62
N ALA A 113 30.61 5.10 -18.52
CA ALA A 113 30.53 6.54 -18.33
C ALA A 113 31.93 7.19 -18.13
N ILE A 114 32.87 6.48 -17.48
CA ILE A 114 34.25 6.93 -17.31
C ILE A 114 35.03 6.85 -18.62
N SER A 115 34.83 5.78 -19.41
CA SER A 115 35.49 5.62 -20.71
C SER A 115 34.99 6.59 -21.80
N GLY A 116 33.89 7.31 -21.53
CA GLY A 116 33.29 8.22 -22.52
C GLY A 116 32.32 7.53 -23.50
N GLU A 117 32.08 6.22 -23.38
CA GLU A 117 31.05 5.51 -24.14
C GLU A 117 29.64 6.05 -23.85
N LEU A 118 29.40 6.44 -22.58
CA LEU A 118 28.16 7.07 -22.14
C LEU A 118 28.46 8.53 -21.74
N ASP A 119 27.81 9.47 -22.40
CA ASP A 119 27.91 10.89 -22.05
C ASP A 119 27.01 11.23 -20.84
N TYR A 120 27.58 11.10 -19.64
CA TYR A 120 26.86 11.44 -18.41
C TYR A 120 26.56 12.93 -18.27
N LYS A 121 27.32 13.82 -18.93
CA LYS A 121 27.07 15.27 -18.93
C LYS A 121 25.82 15.59 -19.74
N ALA A 122 25.69 15.05 -20.94
CA ALA A 122 24.48 15.15 -21.77
C ALA A 122 23.27 14.52 -21.05
N LYS A 123 23.43 13.39 -20.35
CA LYS A 123 22.39 12.76 -19.53
C LYS A 123 21.96 13.63 -18.34
N ARG A 124 22.87 14.42 -17.78
CA ARG A 124 22.63 15.33 -16.64
C ARG A 124 21.94 16.62 -17.05
N GLN A 125 22.23 17.15 -18.23
CA GLN A 125 21.79 18.47 -18.68
C GLN A 125 20.27 18.67 -18.64
N PRO A 126 19.42 17.76 -19.12
CA PRO A 126 17.95 17.92 -19.05
C PRO A 126 17.41 18.13 -17.63
N LYS A 127 18.10 17.61 -16.60
CA LYS A 127 17.70 17.80 -15.20
C LYS A 127 17.97 19.20 -14.69
N LEU A 128 18.83 19.97 -15.35
CA LEU A 128 19.21 21.35 -15.03
C LEU A 128 18.35 22.37 -15.76
N ASP A 129 17.89 22.03 -16.95
CA ASP A 129 17.17 22.91 -17.86
C ASP A 129 15.70 23.08 -17.43
N LYS A 130 15.02 24.07 -18.05
CA LYS A 130 13.56 24.17 -18.02
C LYS A 130 12.92 22.96 -18.71
N LEU A 131 11.64 22.73 -18.47
CA LEU A 131 10.88 21.71 -19.22
C LEU A 131 10.79 22.10 -20.70
N LYS A 132 10.99 21.11 -21.59
CA LYS A 132 10.93 21.29 -23.05
C LYS A 132 9.48 21.15 -23.54
N LEU A 133 8.64 22.12 -23.17
CA LEU A 133 7.25 22.18 -23.60
C LEU A 133 6.97 23.57 -24.15
N ASN A 134 6.28 23.66 -25.29
CA ASN A 134 5.74 24.93 -25.77
C ASN A 134 4.50 25.35 -24.96
N ALA A 135 3.97 26.55 -25.22
CA ALA A 135 2.86 27.11 -24.44
C ALA A 135 1.56 26.28 -24.57
N ILE A 136 1.30 25.74 -25.77
CA ILE A 136 0.12 24.91 -26.04
C ILE A 136 0.23 23.56 -25.30
N GLU A 137 1.38 22.91 -25.39
CA GLU A 137 1.66 21.66 -24.68
C GLU A 137 1.54 21.83 -23.16
N GLN A 138 2.07 22.93 -22.61
CA GLN A 138 1.93 23.25 -21.19
C GLN A 138 0.46 23.43 -20.81
N MET A 139 -0.30 24.20 -21.57
CA MET A 139 -1.73 24.39 -21.32
C MET A 139 -2.48 23.07 -21.35
N MET A 140 -2.29 22.28 -22.39
CA MET A 140 -2.96 20.97 -22.54
C MET A 140 -2.60 20.02 -21.40
N ALA A 141 -1.33 19.81 -21.13
CA ALA A 141 -0.88 18.88 -20.10
C ALA A 141 -1.35 19.28 -18.70
N PHE A 142 -1.21 20.54 -18.32
CA PHE A 142 -1.49 20.95 -16.95
C PHE A 142 -2.96 21.23 -16.68
N GLU A 143 -3.71 21.88 -17.59
CA GLU A 143 -5.13 22.19 -17.33
C GLU A 143 -5.98 20.92 -17.35
N THR A 144 -5.74 20.02 -18.31
CA THR A 144 -6.44 18.73 -18.39
C THR A 144 -6.16 17.87 -17.16
N SER A 145 -4.89 17.75 -16.77
CA SER A 145 -4.50 16.97 -15.60
C SER A 145 -5.07 17.54 -14.30
N LYS A 146 -5.07 18.87 -14.13
CA LYS A 146 -5.68 19.51 -12.95
C LYS A 146 -7.17 19.21 -12.85
N ALA A 147 -7.90 19.35 -13.95
CA ALA A 147 -9.34 19.09 -13.97
C ALA A 147 -9.65 17.60 -13.64
N PHE A 148 -8.91 16.68 -14.27
CA PHE A 148 -9.07 15.24 -14.03
C PHE A 148 -8.75 14.86 -12.59
N VAL A 149 -7.60 15.29 -12.08
CA VAL A 149 -7.14 14.97 -10.72
C VAL A 149 -8.04 15.63 -9.66
N ALA A 150 -8.52 16.86 -9.89
CA ALA A 150 -9.47 17.51 -9.00
C ALA A 150 -10.80 16.75 -8.88
N GLY A 151 -11.29 16.21 -9.99
CA GLY A 151 -12.48 15.36 -10.00
C GLY A 151 -12.33 14.07 -9.20
N GLN A 152 -11.13 13.50 -9.18
CA GLN A 152 -10.85 12.27 -8.40
C GLN A 152 -10.52 12.54 -6.94
N ALA A 153 -9.70 13.57 -6.67
CA ALA A 153 -9.25 13.90 -5.31
C ALA A 153 -10.35 14.54 -4.46
N GLY A 154 -11.29 15.22 -5.11
CA GLY A 154 -12.33 15.99 -4.43
C GLY A 154 -11.79 17.28 -3.76
N PRO A 155 -12.70 18.10 -3.20
CA PRO A 155 -12.35 19.43 -2.70
C PRO A 155 -11.53 19.41 -1.41
N ASN A 156 -11.58 18.32 -0.66
CA ASN A 156 -10.94 18.20 0.66
C ASN A 156 -9.53 17.60 0.62
N TYR A 157 -9.02 17.29 -0.56
CA TYR A 157 -7.70 16.66 -0.72
C TYR A 157 -6.80 17.46 -1.67
N PRO A 158 -6.16 18.55 -1.18
CA PRO A 158 -5.50 19.53 -2.04
C PRO A 158 -4.17 19.07 -2.64
N ALA A 159 -3.46 18.12 -2.00
CA ALA A 159 -2.08 17.79 -2.35
C ALA A 159 -1.85 17.37 -3.81
N PRO A 160 -2.66 16.49 -4.44
CA PRO A 160 -2.45 16.09 -5.83
C PRO A 160 -2.56 17.26 -6.81
N VAL A 161 -3.55 18.13 -6.61
CA VAL A 161 -3.77 19.30 -7.49
C VAL A 161 -2.67 20.35 -7.28
N GLU A 162 -2.26 20.61 -6.04
CA GLU A 162 -1.18 21.55 -5.75
C GLU A 162 0.18 21.06 -6.27
N ALA A 163 0.41 19.74 -6.32
CA ALA A 163 1.59 19.18 -6.98
C ALA A 163 1.64 19.55 -8.47
N ILE A 164 0.53 19.41 -9.19
CA ILE A 164 0.43 19.78 -10.61
C ILE A 164 0.64 21.28 -10.82
N LYS A 165 0.00 22.12 -9.99
CA LYS A 165 0.19 23.57 -10.03
C LYS A 165 1.66 23.98 -9.79
N THR A 166 2.34 23.26 -8.90
CA THR A 166 3.75 23.50 -8.60
C THR A 166 4.63 23.12 -9.79
N ILE A 167 4.40 21.96 -10.43
CA ILE A 167 5.12 21.55 -11.64
C ILE A 167 4.90 22.57 -12.76
N GLN A 168 3.64 23.02 -12.97
CA GLN A 168 3.29 24.03 -13.98
C GLN A 168 4.03 25.35 -13.72
N LYS A 169 3.99 25.86 -12.50
CA LYS A 169 4.66 27.12 -12.11
C LYS A 169 6.18 27.02 -12.29
N ALA A 170 6.75 25.83 -12.07
CA ALA A 170 8.19 25.58 -12.19
C ALA A 170 8.64 25.24 -13.62
N ALA A 171 7.70 25.01 -14.56
CA ALA A 171 7.98 24.46 -15.91
C ALA A 171 8.99 25.30 -16.70
N ASN A 172 8.90 26.62 -16.62
CA ASN A 172 9.73 27.55 -17.39
C ASN A 172 11.03 27.95 -16.68
N PHE A 173 11.33 27.40 -15.49
CA PHE A 173 12.55 27.69 -14.74
C PHE A 173 13.56 26.55 -14.84
N GLY A 174 14.85 26.86 -14.79
CA GLY A 174 15.89 25.90 -14.55
C GLY A 174 15.75 25.29 -13.15
N ARG A 175 16.47 24.21 -12.89
CA ARG A 175 16.36 23.39 -11.67
C ARG A 175 16.34 24.21 -10.38
N ASP A 176 17.27 25.14 -10.18
CA ASP A 176 17.45 25.78 -8.87
C ASP A 176 16.26 26.66 -8.52
N LYS A 177 15.77 27.44 -9.47
CA LYS A 177 14.54 28.22 -9.31
C LYS A 177 13.28 27.35 -9.19
N ALA A 178 13.24 26.24 -9.90
CA ALA A 178 12.15 25.27 -9.81
C ALA A 178 12.08 24.62 -8.40
N ILE A 179 13.23 24.35 -7.77
CA ILE A 179 13.30 23.85 -6.38
C ILE A 179 12.78 24.88 -5.37
N GLU A 180 13.04 26.17 -5.57
CA GLU A 180 12.47 27.22 -4.71
C GLU A 180 10.93 27.23 -4.80
N VAL A 181 10.39 27.06 -6.01
CA VAL A 181 8.92 26.97 -6.24
C VAL A 181 8.36 25.72 -5.53
N GLU A 182 9.04 24.58 -5.65
CA GLU A 182 8.67 23.33 -4.96
C GLU A 182 8.64 23.55 -3.45
N ALA A 183 9.72 24.09 -2.88
CA ALA A 183 9.84 24.30 -1.44
C ALA A 183 8.74 25.21 -0.89
N ALA A 184 8.43 26.31 -1.58
CA ALA A 184 7.39 27.23 -1.16
C ALA A 184 5.98 26.60 -1.14
N GLY A 185 5.65 25.80 -2.16
CA GLY A 185 4.38 25.09 -2.22
C GLY A 185 4.31 23.94 -1.22
N PHE A 186 5.41 23.22 -0.99
CA PHE A 186 5.51 22.18 0.04
C PHE A 186 5.19 22.74 1.43
N VAL A 187 5.81 23.86 1.81
CA VAL A 187 5.57 24.51 3.11
C VAL A 187 4.10 24.90 3.27
N LYS A 188 3.45 25.37 2.19
CA LYS A 188 2.03 25.72 2.21
C LYS A 188 1.16 24.49 2.51
N LEU A 189 1.42 23.36 1.87
CA LEU A 189 0.68 22.11 2.10
C LEU A 189 0.95 21.50 3.48
N ALA A 190 2.20 21.48 3.91
CA ALA A 190 2.59 20.91 5.21
C ALA A 190 1.93 21.62 6.41
N LYS A 191 1.50 22.88 6.23
CA LYS A 191 0.77 23.66 7.24
C LYS A 191 -0.74 23.42 7.23
N THR A 192 -1.29 22.64 6.30
CA THR A 192 -2.72 22.37 6.24
C THR A 192 -3.14 21.35 7.31
N SER A 193 -4.38 21.45 7.78
CA SER A 193 -4.97 20.47 8.69
C SER A 193 -5.05 19.07 8.05
N VAL A 194 -5.23 19.01 6.72
CA VAL A 194 -5.23 17.74 5.96
C VAL A 194 -3.89 17.02 6.09
N ALA A 195 -2.77 17.72 5.85
CA ALA A 195 -1.44 17.14 6.00
C ALA A 195 -1.17 16.71 7.43
N GLN A 196 -1.51 17.54 8.42
CA GLN A 196 -1.34 17.24 9.84
C GLN A 196 -2.12 15.97 10.24
N SER A 197 -3.38 15.85 9.80
CA SER A 197 -4.22 14.67 10.09
C SER A 197 -3.69 13.41 9.43
N LEU A 198 -3.31 13.46 8.14
CA LEU A 198 -2.81 12.29 7.42
C LEU A 198 -1.43 11.83 7.93
N VAL A 199 -0.55 12.77 8.29
CA VAL A 199 0.73 12.44 8.95
C VAL A 199 0.48 11.84 10.34
N GLY A 200 -0.47 12.38 11.11
CA GLY A 200 -0.87 11.83 12.41
C GLY A 200 -1.37 10.39 12.29
N LEU A 201 -2.25 10.11 11.32
CA LEU A 201 -2.74 8.75 11.02
C LEU A 201 -1.59 7.80 10.64
N PHE A 202 -0.67 8.26 9.79
CA PHE A 202 0.50 7.46 9.41
C PHE A 202 1.38 7.12 10.61
N LEU A 203 1.66 8.08 11.48
CA LEU A 203 2.48 7.84 12.69
C LEU A 203 1.76 6.89 13.66
N SER A 204 0.44 7.04 13.84
CA SER A 204 -0.37 6.14 14.66
C SER A 204 -0.35 4.70 14.11
N ASP A 205 -0.47 4.52 12.79
CA ASP A 205 -0.37 3.22 12.13
C ASP A 205 1.02 2.57 12.35
N GLN A 206 2.11 3.36 12.28
CA GLN A 206 3.45 2.85 12.56
C GLN A 206 3.61 2.40 14.02
N GLU A 207 3.05 3.15 14.96
CA GLU A 207 3.09 2.78 16.38
C GLU A 207 2.27 1.52 16.66
N LEU A 208 1.09 1.39 16.05
CA LEU A 208 0.27 0.17 16.16
C LEU A 208 1.00 -1.04 15.58
N LYS A 209 1.63 -0.91 14.42
CA LYS A 209 2.44 -1.99 13.81
C LYS A 209 3.61 -2.40 14.69
N LYS A 210 4.26 -1.44 15.35
CA LYS A 210 5.34 -1.74 16.30
C LYS A 210 4.84 -2.52 17.52
N LYS A 211 3.68 -2.11 18.07
CA LYS A 211 3.03 -2.84 19.17
C LYS A 211 2.62 -4.25 18.73
N ALA A 212 1.97 -4.38 17.57
CA ALA A 212 1.56 -5.67 17.03
C ALA A 212 2.76 -6.63 16.91
N LYS A 213 3.89 -6.16 16.35
CA LYS A 213 5.09 -6.98 16.23
C LYS A 213 5.60 -7.54 17.57
N HIS A 214 5.52 -6.75 18.65
CA HIS A 214 5.91 -7.24 19.97
C HIS A 214 4.99 -8.37 20.45
N HIS A 215 3.68 -8.27 20.18
CA HIS A 215 2.73 -9.33 20.51
C HIS A 215 2.87 -10.56 19.60
N ASP A 216 3.22 -10.38 18.34
CA ASP A 216 3.46 -11.48 17.41
C ASP A 216 4.57 -12.45 17.89
N GLU A 217 5.58 -11.93 18.61
CA GLU A 217 6.70 -12.74 19.12
C GLU A 217 6.26 -13.72 20.23
N ILE A 218 5.13 -13.46 20.91
CA ILE A 218 4.58 -14.28 21.99
C ILE A 218 3.26 -14.95 21.64
N ALA A 219 2.69 -14.62 20.48
CA ALA A 219 1.45 -15.19 19.99
C ALA A 219 1.59 -16.66 19.66
N ARG A 220 0.54 -17.45 19.92
CA ARG A 220 0.46 -18.85 19.50
C ARG A 220 -0.02 -18.95 18.05
N ASP A 221 0.44 -20.00 17.37
CA ASP A 221 -0.06 -20.32 16.03
C ASP A 221 -1.55 -20.68 16.08
N VAL A 222 -2.33 -20.09 15.19
CA VAL A 222 -3.73 -20.43 14.96
C VAL A 222 -3.78 -21.58 13.93
N LYS A 223 -4.08 -22.78 14.38
CA LYS A 223 -4.16 -23.98 13.54
C LYS A 223 -5.55 -24.23 12.98
N LEU A 224 -6.59 -23.87 13.74
CA LEU A 224 -7.98 -23.99 13.34
C LEU A 224 -8.77 -22.77 13.85
N ALA A 225 -9.42 -22.07 12.94
CA ALA A 225 -10.34 -20.98 13.24
C ALA A 225 -11.80 -21.44 13.14
N ALA A 226 -12.73 -20.64 13.69
CA ALA A 226 -14.14 -20.78 13.42
C ALA A 226 -14.80 -19.41 13.20
N VAL A 227 -15.87 -19.39 12.41
CA VAL A 227 -16.74 -18.23 12.29
C VAL A 227 -18.19 -18.63 12.56
N LEU A 228 -18.88 -17.83 13.37
CA LEU A 228 -20.31 -17.98 13.68
C LEU A 228 -21.11 -16.97 12.89
N GLY A 229 -22.09 -17.46 12.12
CA GLY A 229 -22.82 -16.71 11.11
C GLY A 229 -22.14 -16.80 9.75
N ALA A 230 -22.76 -17.47 8.80
CA ALA A 230 -22.23 -17.71 7.46
C ALA A 230 -22.82 -16.75 6.41
N GLY A 231 -23.27 -15.57 6.82
CA GLY A 231 -23.67 -14.50 5.90
C GLY A 231 -22.48 -13.91 5.11
N ILE A 232 -22.71 -12.77 4.47
CA ILE A 232 -21.66 -12.09 3.66
C ILE A 232 -20.37 -11.87 4.46
N MET A 233 -20.48 -11.37 5.70
CA MET A 233 -19.29 -11.17 6.54
C MET A 233 -18.64 -12.49 6.94
N GLY A 234 -19.42 -13.48 7.37
CA GLY A 234 -18.88 -14.81 7.74
C GLY A 234 -18.19 -15.52 6.59
N GLY A 235 -18.78 -15.48 5.39
CA GLY A 235 -18.15 -15.99 4.16
C GLY A 235 -16.87 -15.26 3.81
N GLY A 236 -16.84 -13.92 3.97
CA GLY A 236 -15.63 -13.10 3.78
C GLY A 236 -14.52 -13.43 4.80
N ILE A 237 -14.88 -13.64 6.06
CA ILE A 237 -13.94 -14.07 7.12
C ILE A 237 -13.40 -15.47 6.83
N ALA A 238 -14.26 -16.40 6.45
CA ALA A 238 -13.86 -17.76 6.06
C ALA A 238 -12.90 -17.74 4.86
N TYR A 239 -13.23 -16.96 3.82
CA TYR A 239 -12.34 -16.71 2.69
C TYR A 239 -10.97 -16.18 3.13
N GLN A 240 -10.94 -15.18 4.00
CA GLN A 240 -9.69 -14.54 4.44
C GLN A 240 -8.81 -15.55 5.20
N SER A 241 -9.39 -16.30 6.13
CA SER A 241 -8.69 -17.35 6.89
C SER A 241 -8.10 -18.42 5.95
N ALA A 242 -8.95 -19.04 5.12
CA ALA A 242 -8.55 -20.09 4.20
C ALA A 242 -7.52 -19.64 3.16
N SER A 243 -7.67 -18.42 2.63
CA SER A 243 -6.72 -17.85 1.65
C SER A 243 -5.34 -17.57 2.23
N LYS A 244 -5.22 -17.51 3.55
CA LYS A 244 -3.96 -17.34 4.30
C LYS A 244 -3.41 -18.65 4.83
N GLY A 245 -4.09 -19.77 4.60
CA GLY A 245 -3.64 -21.11 4.96
C GLY A 245 -4.15 -21.62 6.30
N THR A 246 -5.00 -20.87 7.01
CA THR A 246 -5.63 -21.31 8.26
C THR A 246 -7.00 -21.94 7.96
N PRO A 247 -7.19 -23.26 8.19
CA PRO A 247 -8.49 -23.91 8.07
C PRO A 247 -9.53 -23.27 8.99
N ILE A 248 -10.80 -23.25 8.57
CA ILE A 248 -11.87 -22.59 9.32
C ILE A 248 -13.17 -23.39 9.28
N LEU A 249 -13.79 -23.56 10.44
CA LEU A 249 -15.17 -24.01 10.57
C LEU A 249 -16.11 -22.82 10.32
N MET A 250 -17.06 -22.99 9.39
CA MET A 250 -18.06 -21.94 9.12
C MET A 250 -19.43 -22.44 9.58
N LYS A 251 -19.90 -21.91 10.71
CA LYS A 251 -21.15 -22.36 11.34
C LYS A 251 -22.29 -21.38 11.09
N ASP A 252 -23.41 -21.91 10.71
CA ASP A 252 -24.70 -21.21 10.75
C ASP A 252 -25.78 -22.12 11.33
N ILE A 253 -26.95 -21.56 11.64
CA ILE A 253 -28.14 -22.29 12.09
C ILE A 253 -29.04 -22.69 10.93
N ARG A 254 -28.75 -22.21 9.69
CA ARG A 254 -29.51 -22.47 8.47
C ARG A 254 -28.59 -22.86 7.33
N GLU A 255 -29.02 -23.82 6.51
CA GLU A 255 -28.28 -24.23 5.31
C GLU A 255 -28.13 -23.10 4.29
N GLU A 256 -29.16 -22.26 4.13
CA GLU A 256 -29.11 -21.11 3.22
C GLU A 256 -28.01 -20.11 3.63
N GLY A 257 -27.79 -19.95 4.94
CA GLY A 257 -26.68 -19.13 5.45
C GLY A 257 -25.33 -19.71 5.06
N ILE A 258 -25.16 -21.03 5.24
CA ILE A 258 -23.93 -21.74 4.83
C ILE A 258 -23.69 -21.59 3.33
N GLN A 259 -24.73 -21.81 2.50
CA GLN A 259 -24.60 -21.68 1.05
C GLN A 259 -24.19 -20.24 0.66
N MET A 260 -24.80 -19.21 1.27
CA MET A 260 -24.45 -17.80 1.06
C MET A 260 -22.97 -17.55 1.37
N GLY A 261 -22.45 -18.08 2.48
CA GLY A 261 -21.06 -17.91 2.87
C GLY A 261 -20.09 -18.59 1.91
N LEU A 262 -20.41 -19.80 1.43
CA LEU A 262 -19.62 -20.52 0.44
C LEU A 262 -19.59 -19.79 -0.91
N ASP A 263 -20.75 -19.27 -1.34
CA ASP A 263 -20.88 -18.48 -2.57
C ASP A 263 -20.03 -17.21 -2.51
N GLU A 264 -20.07 -16.47 -1.38
CA GLU A 264 -19.25 -15.27 -1.21
C GLU A 264 -17.75 -15.61 -1.20
N ALA A 265 -17.32 -16.66 -0.49
CA ALA A 265 -15.93 -17.11 -0.48
C ALA A 265 -15.46 -17.50 -1.89
N SER A 266 -16.29 -18.27 -2.63
CA SER A 266 -16.02 -18.68 -4.01
C SER A 266 -15.89 -17.48 -4.95
N LYS A 267 -16.81 -16.52 -4.87
CA LYS A 267 -16.80 -15.27 -5.65
C LYS A 267 -15.53 -14.45 -5.40
N LEU A 268 -15.10 -14.31 -4.14
CA LEU A 268 -13.89 -13.57 -3.79
C LEU A 268 -12.63 -14.26 -4.31
N LEU A 269 -12.54 -15.57 -4.22
CA LEU A 269 -11.43 -16.36 -4.77
C LEU A 269 -11.43 -16.33 -6.30
N GLY A 270 -12.59 -16.47 -6.95
CA GLY A 270 -12.76 -16.42 -8.41
C GLY A 270 -12.25 -15.10 -9.00
N LYS A 271 -12.59 -13.96 -8.38
CA LYS A 271 -12.06 -12.65 -8.78
C LYS A 271 -10.53 -12.56 -8.74
N ARG A 272 -9.87 -13.32 -7.87
CA ARG A 272 -8.40 -13.36 -7.82
C ARG A 272 -7.82 -14.23 -8.94
N VAL A 273 -8.51 -15.33 -9.29
CA VAL A 273 -8.14 -16.18 -10.42
C VAL A 273 -8.28 -15.39 -11.73
N GLU A 274 -9.40 -14.72 -11.95
CA GLU A 274 -9.64 -13.87 -13.13
C GLU A 274 -8.57 -12.79 -13.32
N LYS A 275 -8.07 -12.22 -12.21
CA LYS A 275 -6.99 -11.23 -12.21
C LYS A 275 -5.58 -11.84 -12.28
N GLY A 276 -5.44 -13.15 -12.49
CA GLY A 276 -4.15 -13.85 -12.50
C GLY A 276 -3.38 -13.79 -11.17
N ARG A 277 -4.05 -13.52 -10.05
CA ARG A 277 -3.45 -13.40 -8.71
C ARG A 277 -3.52 -14.68 -7.89
N LEU A 278 -4.21 -15.68 -8.37
CA LEU A 278 -4.41 -16.97 -7.75
C LEU A 278 -4.56 -18.03 -8.85
N THR A 279 -4.03 -19.23 -8.64
CA THR A 279 -4.27 -20.35 -9.57
C THR A 279 -5.55 -21.10 -9.19
N PRO A 280 -6.21 -21.80 -10.14
CA PRO A 280 -7.39 -22.63 -9.85
C PRO A 280 -7.14 -23.67 -8.76
N GLU A 281 -5.95 -24.31 -8.75
CA GLU A 281 -5.58 -25.31 -7.75
C GLU A 281 -5.52 -24.70 -6.33
N LYS A 282 -4.94 -23.51 -6.19
CA LYS A 282 -4.91 -22.78 -4.92
C LYS A 282 -6.30 -22.31 -4.49
N MET A 283 -7.18 -21.96 -5.44
CA MET A 283 -8.59 -21.68 -5.16
C MET A 283 -9.28 -22.90 -4.57
N ALA A 284 -9.12 -24.07 -5.19
CA ALA A 284 -9.70 -25.32 -4.71
C ALA A 284 -9.19 -25.67 -3.31
N GLN A 285 -7.88 -25.52 -3.06
CA GLN A 285 -7.28 -25.74 -1.73
C GLN A 285 -7.90 -24.81 -0.67
N ALA A 286 -8.08 -23.52 -0.97
CA ALA A 286 -8.68 -22.57 -0.06
C ALA A 286 -10.15 -22.90 0.22
N LEU A 287 -10.94 -23.28 -0.79
CA LEU A 287 -12.33 -23.72 -0.59
C LEU A 287 -12.43 -24.97 0.28
N ASN A 288 -11.55 -25.95 0.08
CA ASN A 288 -11.50 -27.17 0.91
C ASN A 288 -11.07 -26.91 2.37
N ALA A 289 -10.41 -25.79 2.64
CA ALA A 289 -10.06 -25.38 3.99
C ALA A 289 -11.23 -24.73 4.75
N ILE A 290 -12.32 -24.38 4.06
CA ILE A 290 -13.57 -23.90 4.67
C ILE A 290 -14.45 -25.12 4.92
N ARG A 291 -14.74 -25.41 6.20
CA ARG A 291 -15.55 -26.54 6.63
C ARG A 291 -16.90 -26.06 7.15
N PRO A 292 -17.97 -26.17 6.34
CA PRO A 292 -19.30 -25.77 6.78
C PRO A 292 -19.85 -26.73 7.85
N THR A 293 -20.58 -26.18 8.83
CA THR A 293 -21.23 -27.01 9.87
C THR A 293 -22.45 -26.28 10.45
N MET A 294 -23.42 -27.05 10.92
CA MET A 294 -24.58 -26.57 11.67
C MET A 294 -24.46 -26.86 13.17
N SER A 295 -23.40 -27.55 13.59
CA SER A 295 -23.21 -27.95 14.99
C SER A 295 -21.89 -27.46 15.57
N TYR A 296 -21.72 -27.55 16.87
CA TYR A 296 -20.48 -27.23 17.58
C TYR A 296 -19.54 -28.45 17.74
N GLY A 297 -19.81 -29.61 17.07
CA GLY A 297 -19.10 -30.85 17.33
C GLY A 297 -17.58 -30.76 17.27
N ASP A 298 -17.02 -29.99 16.33
CA ASP A 298 -15.57 -29.84 16.13
C ASP A 298 -14.95 -28.63 16.82
N PHE A 299 -15.73 -27.82 17.56
CA PHE A 299 -15.27 -26.58 18.18
C PHE A 299 -14.26 -26.77 19.32
N GLY A 300 -14.22 -27.96 19.93
CA GLY A 300 -13.23 -28.27 20.98
C GLY A 300 -11.77 -28.18 20.55
N ASN A 301 -11.48 -28.12 19.25
CA ASN A 301 -10.12 -27.99 18.69
C ASN A 301 -9.82 -26.60 18.13
N VAL A 302 -10.77 -25.66 18.22
CA VAL A 302 -10.64 -24.32 17.63
C VAL A 302 -9.75 -23.45 18.52
N ASP A 303 -8.83 -22.70 17.89
CA ASP A 303 -7.94 -21.75 18.57
C ASP A 303 -8.57 -20.36 18.69
N ILE A 304 -9.35 -19.95 17.67
CA ILE A 304 -10.04 -18.67 17.64
C ILE A 304 -11.42 -18.80 17.00
N VAL A 305 -12.42 -18.17 17.62
CA VAL A 305 -13.77 -18.04 17.06
C VAL A 305 -14.06 -16.59 16.76
N VAL A 306 -14.54 -16.28 15.57
CA VAL A 306 -15.03 -14.96 15.19
C VAL A 306 -16.54 -14.97 15.08
N GLU A 307 -17.23 -14.24 15.94
CA GLU A 307 -18.68 -14.07 15.90
C GLU A 307 -19.03 -13.01 14.84
N ALA A 308 -19.85 -13.37 13.85
CA ALA A 308 -20.32 -12.52 12.76
C ALA A 308 -21.82 -12.71 12.49
N VAL A 309 -22.61 -12.97 13.55
CA VAL A 309 -24.08 -13.08 13.47
C VAL A 309 -24.73 -11.69 13.36
N VAL A 310 -26.05 -11.64 13.27
CA VAL A 310 -26.81 -10.39 13.17
C VAL A 310 -26.45 -9.38 14.26
N GLU A 311 -26.44 -8.09 13.90
CA GLU A 311 -26.03 -6.99 14.77
C GLU A 311 -27.13 -6.69 15.83
N ASN A 312 -27.36 -7.65 16.72
CA ASN A 312 -28.32 -7.58 17.81
C ASN A 312 -27.65 -8.01 19.13
N PRO A 313 -27.62 -7.15 20.16
CA PRO A 313 -26.93 -7.44 21.42
C PRO A 313 -27.41 -8.73 22.11
N LYS A 314 -28.72 -8.99 22.13
CA LYS A 314 -29.30 -10.18 22.78
C LYS A 314 -28.89 -11.46 22.07
N VAL A 315 -28.91 -11.44 20.71
CA VAL A 315 -28.50 -12.59 19.90
C VAL A 315 -27.00 -12.85 20.10
N LYS A 316 -26.18 -11.81 20.05
CA LYS A 316 -24.72 -11.93 20.26
C LYS A 316 -24.40 -12.46 21.65
N HIS A 317 -25.04 -11.96 22.70
CA HIS A 317 -24.87 -12.48 24.06
C HIS A 317 -25.20 -13.98 24.15
N ALA A 318 -26.31 -14.41 23.59
CA ALA A 318 -26.70 -15.83 23.59
C ALA A 318 -25.66 -16.70 22.86
N VAL A 319 -25.25 -16.27 21.65
CA VAL A 319 -24.28 -17.01 20.83
C VAL A 319 -22.88 -17.05 21.47
N LEU A 320 -22.44 -15.95 22.06
CA LEU A 320 -21.15 -15.86 22.78
C LEU A 320 -21.13 -16.77 24.00
N ALA A 321 -22.17 -16.75 24.84
CA ALA A 321 -22.30 -17.62 26.01
C ALA A 321 -22.37 -19.11 25.62
N GLU A 322 -23.05 -19.42 24.51
CA GLU A 322 -23.17 -20.79 24.00
C GLU A 322 -21.82 -21.29 23.50
N VAL A 323 -21.14 -20.55 22.59
CA VAL A 323 -19.87 -21.01 22.01
C VAL A 323 -18.76 -21.16 23.06
N GLU A 324 -18.74 -20.33 24.09
CA GLU A 324 -17.76 -20.47 25.16
C GLU A 324 -17.79 -21.83 25.83
N GLY A 325 -18.97 -22.47 25.90
CA GLY A 325 -19.13 -23.82 26.43
C GLY A 325 -18.61 -24.95 25.52
N HIS A 326 -18.32 -24.63 24.26
CA HIS A 326 -17.91 -25.62 23.24
C HIS A 326 -16.43 -25.49 22.83
N VAL A 327 -15.74 -24.43 23.24
CA VAL A 327 -14.33 -24.22 22.91
C VAL A 327 -13.42 -24.50 24.11
N ARG A 328 -12.14 -24.72 23.84
CA ARG A 328 -11.12 -24.88 24.88
C ARG A 328 -11.08 -23.64 25.78
N GLU A 329 -10.59 -23.84 27.01
CA GLU A 329 -10.46 -22.74 28.00
C GLU A 329 -9.54 -21.61 27.53
N ASP A 330 -8.55 -21.92 26.72
CA ASP A 330 -7.55 -21.01 26.18
C ASP A 330 -7.86 -20.50 24.78
N ALA A 331 -9.02 -20.86 24.21
CA ALA A 331 -9.45 -20.36 22.90
C ALA A 331 -9.85 -18.87 22.99
N ILE A 332 -9.49 -18.12 21.97
CA ILE A 332 -9.89 -16.71 21.84
C ILE A 332 -11.28 -16.65 21.19
N ILE A 333 -12.15 -15.85 21.76
CA ILE A 333 -13.43 -15.49 21.15
C ILE A 333 -13.36 -14.02 20.72
N ALA A 334 -13.78 -13.72 19.50
CA ALA A 334 -13.80 -12.35 18.99
C ALA A 334 -15.17 -12.03 18.39
N SER A 335 -15.61 -10.79 18.49
CA SER A 335 -16.81 -10.31 17.79
C SER A 335 -16.44 -9.36 16.65
N ASN A 336 -17.10 -9.56 15.51
CA ASN A 336 -16.98 -8.68 14.33
C ASN A 336 -17.97 -7.49 14.39
N THR A 337 -18.51 -7.17 15.56
CA THR A 337 -19.44 -6.05 15.71
C THR A 337 -18.83 -4.73 15.26
N SER A 338 -19.61 -3.89 14.59
CA SER A 338 -19.21 -2.53 14.19
C SER A 338 -19.63 -1.46 15.21
N THR A 339 -20.62 -1.73 16.06
CA THR A 339 -21.30 -0.69 16.84
C THR A 339 -21.50 -1.06 18.32
N ILE A 340 -21.51 -2.35 18.66
CA ILE A 340 -21.81 -2.78 20.03
C ILE A 340 -20.49 -2.79 20.83
N SER A 341 -20.50 -2.21 22.01
CA SER A 341 -19.33 -2.19 22.91
C SER A 341 -18.83 -3.59 23.22
N ILE A 342 -17.53 -3.83 23.02
CA ILE A 342 -16.88 -5.11 23.35
C ILE A 342 -17.00 -5.41 24.83
N SER A 343 -16.84 -4.41 25.69
CA SER A 343 -17.02 -4.58 27.16
C SER A 343 -18.45 -4.97 27.54
N TYR A 344 -19.45 -4.53 26.76
CA TYR A 344 -20.84 -4.94 26.97
C TYR A 344 -21.03 -6.40 26.54
N LEU A 345 -20.52 -6.80 25.38
CA LEU A 345 -20.60 -8.20 24.91
C LEU A 345 -19.84 -9.16 25.84
N ALA A 346 -18.71 -8.74 26.40
CA ALA A 346 -17.91 -9.51 27.31
C ALA A 346 -18.67 -9.96 28.58
N GLN A 347 -19.74 -9.24 28.98
CA GLN A 347 -20.57 -9.60 30.13
C GLN A 347 -21.33 -10.92 29.96
N ALA A 348 -21.46 -11.44 28.75
CA ALA A 348 -22.09 -12.73 28.49
C ALA A 348 -21.15 -13.92 28.74
N LEU A 349 -19.85 -13.67 28.88
CA LEU A 349 -18.82 -14.69 29.00
C LEU A 349 -18.37 -14.93 30.44
N LYS A 350 -17.98 -16.17 30.73
CA LYS A 350 -17.34 -16.57 32.00
C LYS A 350 -15.84 -16.23 31.99
N ARG A 351 -15.22 -16.17 30.83
CA ARG A 351 -13.79 -15.90 30.62
C ARG A 351 -13.61 -14.66 29.72
N PRO A 352 -14.04 -13.48 30.17
CA PRO A 352 -14.00 -12.24 29.39
C PRO A 352 -12.57 -11.81 29.01
N GLU A 353 -11.53 -12.30 29.69
CA GLU A 353 -10.12 -12.09 29.39
C GLU A 353 -9.70 -12.69 28.05
N ASN A 354 -10.41 -13.70 27.55
CA ASN A 354 -10.18 -14.34 26.27
C ASN A 354 -11.04 -13.75 25.13
N PHE A 355 -11.69 -12.60 25.37
CA PHE A 355 -12.58 -11.96 24.41
C PHE A 355 -12.05 -10.64 23.91
N CYS A 356 -12.18 -10.41 22.59
CA CYS A 356 -11.79 -9.15 21.95
C CYS A 356 -12.72 -8.78 20.79
N GLY A 357 -12.54 -7.55 20.27
CA GLY A 357 -13.11 -7.14 18.98
C GLY A 357 -12.16 -7.46 17.83
N MET A 358 -12.68 -8.04 16.74
CA MET A 358 -11.94 -8.27 15.49
C MET A 358 -12.82 -7.84 14.32
N HIS A 359 -12.70 -6.58 13.93
CA HIS A 359 -13.55 -5.97 12.91
C HIS A 359 -12.95 -6.12 11.52
N PHE A 360 -13.63 -6.85 10.65
CA PHE A 360 -13.31 -7.00 9.23
C PHE A 360 -14.09 -5.99 8.38
N PHE A 361 -13.49 -5.55 7.25
CA PHE A 361 -14.09 -4.61 6.29
C PHE A 361 -14.40 -5.28 4.96
#